data_acaee044f9518ce544b812296c3d38d5
#
_entry.id   acaee044f9518ce544b812296c3d38d5
#
_cell.length_a   1.000
_cell.length_b   1.000
_cell.length_c   1.000
_cell.angle_alpha   90.00
_cell.angle_beta   90.00
_cell.angle_gamma   90.00
#
_symmetry.space_group_name_H-M   'P 1'
#
loop_
_entity.id
_entity.type
_entity.pdbx_description
1 polymer ?
#
loop_
_entity_poly.entity_id
_entity_poly.type
_entity_poly.pdbx_seq_one_letter_code
_entity_poly.pdbx_strand_id
1 'polypeptide(L)'
;MMNLLSEEKSLPQKISEDIIALILEENLQPGDKLPNETILSERLNARRSSVREAMKLLASRNIVTIRQGSDTYISSSPGMVDDPLGFTFISNKQKLITDLLEVRFLLELPIAAIAATRTDKKDIKKSPHFAMKLKTY
;
A
#
# COMPACT_ATOMS: atom_id res chain seq x y z
N MET A 1 -11.60 -33.12 -7.15
CA MET A 1 -11.15 -32.69 -5.80
C MET A 1 -10.08 -31.63 -5.99
N MET A 2 -10.47 -30.37 -5.90
CA MET A 2 -9.51 -29.26 -5.86
C MET A 2 -8.93 -29.20 -4.46
N ASN A 3 -7.66 -29.64 -4.34
CA ASN A 3 -6.87 -29.48 -3.15
C ASN A 3 -6.51 -28.00 -3.07
N LEU A 4 -7.26 -27.22 -2.30
CA LEU A 4 -6.87 -25.90 -1.88
C LEU A 4 -5.65 -26.10 -0.96
N LEU A 5 -4.47 -26.12 -1.57
CA LEU A 5 -3.21 -26.02 -0.85
C LEU A 5 -3.32 -24.72 -0.03
N SER A 6 -3.56 -24.87 1.26
CA SER A 6 -3.26 -23.83 2.23
C SER A 6 -1.76 -23.60 2.08
N GLU A 7 -1.36 -22.58 1.34
CA GLU A 7 0.05 -22.16 1.28
C GLU A 7 0.47 -21.87 2.73
N GLU A 8 1.22 -22.77 3.31
CA GLU A 8 1.83 -22.53 4.62
C GLU A 8 2.75 -21.30 4.45
N LYS A 9 2.32 -20.20 5.06
CA LYS A 9 3.10 -18.96 5.05
C LYS A 9 4.49 -19.26 5.59
N SER A 10 5.50 -18.80 4.88
CA SER A 10 6.89 -18.91 5.33
C SER A 10 7.09 -18.16 6.67
N LEU A 11 8.09 -18.56 7.44
CA LEU A 11 8.39 -17.90 8.70
C LEU A 11 8.59 -16.38 8.57
N PRO A 12 9.32 -15.84 7.57
CA PRO A 12 9.40 -14.40 7.37
C PRO A 12 8.05 -13.73 7.06
N GLN A 13 7.14 -14.44 6.36
CA GLN A 13 5.80 -13.91 6.12
C GLN A 13 4.99 -13.78 7.41
N LYS A 14 5.01 -14.80 8.27
CA LYS A 14 4.35 -14.76 9.58
C LYS A 14 4.90 -13.60 10.43
N ILE A 15 6.23 -13.49 10.53
CA ILE A 15 6.88 -12.41 11.27
C ILE A 15 6.54 -11.03 10.68
N SER A 16 6.43 -10.91 9.36
CA SER A 16 6.02 -9.64 8.74
C SER A 16 4.60 -9.23 9.12
N GLU A 17 3.69 -10.20 9.24
CA GLU A 17 2.32 -9.96 9.73
C GLU A 17 2.31 -9.54 11.20
N ASP A 18 3.13 -10.19 12.04
CA ASP A 18 3.27 -9.82 13.45
C ASP A 18 3.83 -8.40 13.62
N ILE A 19 4.79 -8.00 12.76
CA ILE A 19 5.30 -6.62 12.75
C ILE A 19 4.20 -5.62 12.33
N ILE A 20 3.38 -5.96 11.34
CA ILE A 20 2.24 -5.12 10.94
C ILE A 20 1.24 -5.00 12.10
N ALA A 21 0.94 -6.11 12.78
CA ALA A 21 0.06 -6.08 13.96
C ALA A 21 0.61 -5.15 15.04
N LEU A 22 1.91 -5.22 15.35
CA LEU A 22 2.59 -4.33 16.29
C LEU A 22 2.49 -2.85 15.88
N ILE A 23 2.68 -2.54 14.58
CA ILE A 23 2.53 -1.18 14.06
C ILE A 23 1.11 -0.66 14.32
N LEU A 24 0.10 -1.48 14.11
CA LEU A 24 -1.30 -1.12 14.32
C LEU A 24 -1.64 -0.98 15.80
N GLU A 25 -1.17 -1.90 16.66
CA GLU A 25 -1.39 -1.88 18.10
C GLU A 25 -0.75 -0.66 18.78
N GLU A 26 0.46 -0.30 18.37
CA GLU A 26 1.17 0.88 18.87
C GLU A 26 0.71 2.18 18.18
N ASN A 27 -0.22 2.09 17.22
CA ASN A 27 -0.76 3.22 16.45
C ASN A 27 0.33 4.07 15.79
N LEU A 28 1.39 3.42 15.29
CA LEU A 28 2.49 4.10 14.61
C LEU A 28 2.03 4.68 13.27
N GLN A 29 2.46 5.91 12.99
CA GLN A 29 2.04 6.66 11.82
C GLN A 29 3.12 6.63 10.71
N PRO A 30 2.77 6.94 9.46
CA PRO A 30 3.75 7.14 8.40
C PRO A 30 4.84 8.12 8.81
N GLY A 31 6.11 7.70 8.70
CA GLY A 31 7.28 8.47 9.12
C GLY A 31 7.79 8.14 10.53
N ASP A 32 7.03 7.42 11.33
CA ASP A 32 7.49 6.99 12.65
C ASP A 32 8.59 5.93 12.54
N LYS A 33 9.48 5.92 13.53
CA LYS A 33 10.57 4.97 13.62
C LYS A 33 10.10 3.67 14.23
N LEU A 34 10.40 2.55 13.58
CA LEU A 34 10.18 1.23 14.16
C LEU A 34 11.25 0.87 15.21
N PRO A 35 10.90 0.00 16.17
CA PRO A 35 11.90 -0.65 17.01
C PRO A 35 12.95 -1.36 16.14
N ASN A 36 14.21 -1.39 16.60
CA ASN A 36 15.28 -2.04 15.87
C ASN A 36 15.12 -3.57 15.84
N GLU A 37 15.87 -4.26 14.94
CA GLU A 37 15.80 -5.72 14.77
C GLU A 37 16.01 -6.50 16.07
N THR A 38 16.81 -5.99 17.00
CA THR A 38 17.06 -6.63 18.30
C THR A 38 15.81 -6.63 19.17
N ILE A 39 15.20 -5.44 19.32
CA ILE A 39 13.97 -5.27 20.10
C ILE A 39 12.82 -6.08 19.48
N LEU A 40 12.69 -6.03 18.14
CA LEU A 40 11.69 -6.82 17.44
C LEU A 40 11.90 -8.32 17.63
N SER A 41 13.16 -8.81 17.59
CA SER A 41 13.45 -10.24 17.81
C SER A 41 13.08 -10.70 19.22
N GLU A 42 13.31 -9.87 20.22
CA GLU A 42 12.90 -10.15 21.61
C GLU A 42 11.39 -10.14 21.79
N ARG A 43 10.71 -9.09 21.28
CA ARG A 43 9.25 -8.95 21.40
C ARG A 43 8.48 -10.05 20.68
N LEU A 44 8.94 -10.46 19.49
CA LEU A 44 8.28 -11.46 18.66
C LEU A 44 8.80 -12.89 18.94
N ASN A 45 9.72 -13.05 19.89
CA ASN A 45 10.38 -14.32 20.18
C ASN A 45 10.92 -15.01 18.90
N ALA A 46 11.52 -14.23 18.01
CA ALA A 46 12.00 -14.66 16.70
C ALA A 46 13.51 -14.42 16.56
N ARG A 47 14.16 -15.20 15.68
CA ARG A 47 15.59 -15.00 15.38
C ARG A 47 15.80 -13.70 14.62
N ARG A 48 16.88 -12.96 14.90
CA ARG A 48 17.23 -11.71 14.20
C ARG A 48 17.28 -11.88 12.69
N SER A 49 17.82 -13.01 12.19
CA SER A 49 17.86 -13.29 10.75
C SER A 49 16.46 -13.35 10.15
N SER A 50 15.50 -13.97 10.84
CA SER A 50 14.11 -14.07 10.38
C SER A 50 13.40 -12.71 10.43
N VAL A 51 13.67 -11.91 11.47
CA VAL A 51 13.17 -10.52 11.54
C VAL A 51 13.74 -9.68 10.40
N ARG A 52 15.03 -9.80 10.09
CA ARG A 52 15.66 -9.09 8.97
C ARG A 52 15.04 -9.46 7.64
N GLU A 53 14.76 -10.73 7.38
CA GLU A 53 14.08 -11.15 6.15
C GLU A 53 12.62 -10.64 6.10
N ALA A 54 11.92 -10.63 7.23
CA ALA A 54 10.60 -10.02 7.33
C ALA A 54 10.64 -8.51 7.04
N MET A 55 11.64 -7.80 7.57
CA MET A 55 11.83 -6.36 7.30
C MET A 55 12.11 -6.07 5.83
N LYS A 56 12.92 -6.90 5.15
CA LYS A 56 13.14 -6.82 3.70
C LYS A 56 11.83 -7.03 2.92
N LEU A 57 11.01 -7.98 3.36
CA LEU A 57 9.70 -8.25 2.76
C LEU A 57 8.76 -7.05 2.93
N LEU A 58 8.73 -6.42 4.10
CA LEU A 58 7.96 -5.20 4.33
C LEU A 58 8.47 -4.01 3.50
N ALA A 59 9.79 -3.90 3.35
CA ALA A 59 10.41 -2.86 2.51
C ALA A 59 10.08 -3.06 1.03
N SER A 60 10.07 -4.30 0.52
CA SER A 60 9.68 -4.60 -0.87
C SER A 60 8.23 -4.26 -1.18
N ARG A 61 7.37 -4.24 -0.15
CA ARG A 61 5.96 -3.82 -0.22
C ARG A 61 5.76 -2.33 0.09
N ASN A 62 6.85 -1.59 0.23
CA ASN A 62 6.83 -0.17 0.63
C ASN A 62 6.04 0.11 1.93
N ILE A 63 5.98 -0.86 2.84
CA ILE A 63 5.37 -0.66 4.16
C ILE A 63 6.34 0.05 5.09
N VAL A 64 7.63 -0.29 4.97
CA VAL A 64 8.71 0.34 5.72
C VAL A 64 9.82 0.83 4.79
N THR A 65 10.59 1.80 5.24
CA THR A 65 11.79 2.32 4.57
C THR A 65 13.00 2.11 5.48
N ILE A 66 13.98 1.36 4.99
CA ILE A 66 15.25 1.13 5.71
C ILE A 66 16.23 2.23 5.31
N ARG A 67 16.70 3.03 6.28
CA ARG A 67 17.71 4.06 6.08
C ARG A 67 19.09 3.55 6.48
N GLN A 68 20.15 4.26 6.07
CA GLN A 68 21.52 3.94 6.47
C GLN A 68 21.65 3.86 8.00
N GLY A 69 22.36 2.82 8.49
CA GLY A 69 22.56 2.61 9.93
C GLY A 69 21.54 1.72 10.60
N SER A 70 20.77 0.90 9.87
CA SER A 70 19.74 -0.03 10.38
C SER A 70 18.51 0.63 11.02
N ASP A 71 18.31 1.92 10.85
CA ASP A 71 17.09 2.58 11.26
C ASP A 71 15.98 2.33 10.23
N THR A 72 14.84 1.87 10.71
CA THR A 72 13.67 1.60 9.88
C THR A 72 12.51 2.48 10.29
N TYR A 73 11.84 3.03 9.30
CA TYR A 73 10.70 3.94 9.46
C TYR A 73 9.50 3.41 8.70
N ILE A 74 8.30 3.73 9.17
CA ILE A 74 7.09 3.49 8.39
C ILE A 74 7.15 4.37 7.12
N SER A 75 6.85 3.78 5.97
CA SER A 75 6.83 4.51 4.70
C SER A 75 5.84 5.68 4.76
N SER A 76 6.15 6.77 4.07
CA SER A 76 5.22 7.89 3.89
C SER A 76 3.97 7.51 3.08
N SER A 77 4.08 6.45 2.27
CA SER A 77 2.99 5.93 1.42
C SER A 77 2.96 4.40 1.51
N PRO A 78 2.58 3.81 2.68
CA PRO A 78 2.64 2.37 2.88
C PRO A 78 1.83 1.60 1.85
N GLY A 79 2.43 0.56 1.29
CA GLY A 79 1.80 -0.31 0.30
C GLY A 79 1.76 0.23 -1.13
N MET A 80 2.16 1.48 -1.37
CA MET A 80 2.28 2.03 -2.72
C MET A 80 3.68 1.78 -3.26
N VAL A 81 3.77 1.11 -4.39
CA VAL A 81 5.02 0.89 -5.14
C VAL A 81 4.97 1.68 -6.45
N ASP A 82 6.13 2.02 -7.02
CA ASP A 82 6.21 2.89 -8.20
C ASP A 82 5.57 2.29 -9.45
N ASP A 83 5.63 0.97 -9.61
CA ASP A 83 5.06 0.27 -10.77
C ASP A 83 4.38 -1.05 -10.35
N PRO A 84 3.24 -0.98 -9.65
CA PRO A 84 2.57 -2.14 -9.07
C PRO A 84 2.02 -3.11 -10.13
N LEU A 85 1.81 -2.64 -11.35
CA LEU A 85 1.26 -3.42 -12.46
C LEU A 85 2.30 -3.77 -13.53
N GLY A 86 3.58 -3.40 -13.33
CA GLY A 86 4.66 -3.72 -14.26
C GLY A 86 4.57 -2.99 -15.60
N PHE A 87 3.96 -1.82 -15.66
CA PHE A 87 3.78 -1.06 -16.90
C PHE A 87 5.08 -0.64 -17.56
N THR A 88 6.16 -0.53 -16.78
CA THR A 88 7.50 -0.25 -17.29
C THR A 88 7.97 -1.29 -18.35
N PHE A 89 7.55 -2.55 -18.22
CA PHE A 89 7.96 -3.64 -19.10
C PHE A 89 7.06 -3.83 -20.33
N ILE A 90 5.98 -3.03 -20.45
CA ILE A 90 5.07 -3.13 -21.60
C ILE A 90 5.68 -2.44 -22.82
N SER A 91 5.93 -3.20 -23.89
CA SER A 91 6.56 -2.71 -25.13
C SER A 91 5.64 -1.79 -25.91
N ASN A 92 4.35 -2.09 -26.00
CA ASN A 92 3.37 -1.28 -26.72
C ASN A 92 2.67 -0.29 -25.81
N LYS A 93 3.34 0.81 -25.53
CA LYS A 93 2.80 1.89 -24.66
C LYS A 93 1.54 2.55 -25.24
N GLN A 94 1.41 2.60 -26.57
CA GLN A 94 0.26 3.20 -27.23
C GLN A 94 -1.02 2.40 -26.97
N LYS A 95 -0.92 1.07 -27.09
CA LYS A 95 -2.02 0.17 -26.76
C LYS A 95 -2.37 0.25 -25.27
N LEU A 96 -1.36 0.23 -24.40
CA LEU A 96 -1.57 0.38 -22.96
C LEU A 96 -2.35 1.64 -22.62
N ILE A 97 -1.98 2.80 -23.22
CA ILE A 97 -2.68 4.06 -22.98
C ILE A 97 -4.15 3.96 -23.43
N THR A 98 -4.42 3.36 -24.60
CA THR A 98 -5.79 3.16 -25.08
C THR A 98 -6.60 2.29 -24.12
N ASP A 99 -6.04 1.14 -23.70
CA ASP A 99 -6.69 0.21 -22.79
C ASP A 99 -6.96 0.88 -21.42
N LEU A 100 -6.03 1.67 -20.90
CA LEU A 100 -6.18 2.43 -19.65
C LEU A 100 -7.26 3.53 -19.78
N LEU A 101 -7.35 4.21 -20.92
CA LEU A 101 -8.38 5.21 -21.16
C LEU A 101 -9.77 4.56 -21.24
N GLU A 102 -9.88 3.38 -21.85
CA GLU A 102 -11.15 2.62 -21.86
C GLU A 102 -11.59 2.24 -20.46
N VAL A 103 -10.69 1.67 -19.63
CA VAL A 103 -10.98 1.33 -18.23
C VAL A 103 -11.38 2.57 -17.44
N ARG A 104 -10.64 3.66 -17.62
CA ARG A 104 -10.93 4.94 -16.97
C ARG A 104 -12.32 5.46 -17.33
N PHE A 105 -12.69 5.40 -18.60
CA PHE A 105 -13.99 5.84 -19.08
C PHE A 105 -15.13 4.99 -18.48
N LEU A 106 -14.94 3.66 -18.41
CA LEU A 106 -15.90 2.74 -17.81
C LEU A 106 -16.09 2.98 -16.29
N LEU A 107 -15.06 3.46 -15.60
CA LEU A 107 -15.10 3.68 -14.16
C LEU A 107 -15.55 5.10 -13.79
N GLU A 108 -15.11 6.14 -14.52
CA GLU A 108 -15.34 7.53 -14.13
C GLU A 108 -16.83 7.92 -14.18
N LEU A 109 -17.60 7.45 -15.17
CA LEU A 109 -19.00 7.79 -15.26
C LEU A 109 -19.85 7.23 -14.10
N PRO A 110 -19.78 5.92 -13.76
CA PRO A 110 -20.47 5.40 -12.59
C PRO A 110 -19.99 5.99 -11.27
N ILE A 111 -18.68 6.23 -11.14
CA ILE A 111 -18.09 6.84 -9.93
C ILE A 111 -18.61 8.28 -9.75
N ALA A 112 -18.66 9.08 -10.82
CA ALA A 112 -19.19 10.43 -10.77
C ALA A 112 -20.67 10.46 -10.37
N ALA A 113 -21.49 9.53 -10.89
CA ALA A 113 -22.89 9.39 -10.53
C ALA A 113 -23.06 9.03 -9.03
N ILE A 114 -22.28 8.06 -8.54
CA ILE A 114 -22.29 7.67 -7.12
C ILE A 114 -21.80 8.82 -6.23
N ALA A 115 -20.75 9.51 -6.61
CA ALA A 115 -20.22 10.64 -5.88
C ALA A 115 -21.27 11.76 -5.77
N ALA A 116 -21.96 12.08 -6.88
CA ALA A 116 -23.01 13.09 -6.90
C ALA A 116 -24.18 12.77 -5.92
N THR A 117 -24.52 11.48 -5.74
CA THR A 117 -25.56 11.06 -4.80
C THR A 117 -25.11 11.06 -3.34
N ARG A 118 -23.81 10.91 -3.08
CA ARG A 118 -23.24 10.79 -1.71
C ARG A 118 -22.63 12.08 -1.18
N THR A 119 -22.36 13.06 -2.05
CA THR A 119 -21.70 14.32 -1.71
C THR A 119 -22.69 15.27 -1.02
N ASP A 120 -22.34 15.78 0.14
CA ASP A 120 -23.09 16.82 0.83
C ASP A 120 -22.52 18.22 0.52
N LYS A 121 -23.23 19.28 1.00
CA LYS A 121 -22.81 20.68 0.81
C LYS A 121 -21.47 21.01 1.48
N LYS A 122 -21.03 20.22 2.48
CA LYS A 122 -19.77 20.43 3.18
C LYS A 122 -18.59 19.90 2.35
N ASP A 123 -18.78 18.79 1.64
CA ASP A 123 -17.77 18.20 0.79
C ASP A 123 -17.47 19.09 -0.41
N ILE A 124 -18.49 19.71 -1.00
CA ILE A 124 -18.34 20.65 -2.12
C ILE A 124 -17.50 21.86 -1.72
N LYS A 125 -17.64 22.36 -0.49
CA LYS A 125 -16.85 23.49 0.01
C LYS A 125 -15.39 23.14 0.27
N LYS A 126 -15.08 21.88 0.59
CA LYS A 126 -13.69 21.44 0.84
C LYS A 126 -12.88 21.18 -0.43
N SER A 127 -13.52 21.00 -1.56
CA SER A 127 -12.84 20.72 -2.84
C SER A 127 -13.33 21.66 -3.95
N PRO A 128 -12.88 22.92 -3.95
CA PRO A 128 -13.29 23.90 -4.98
C PRO A 128 -12.92 23.46 -6.41
N HIS A 129 -11.89 22.64 -6.56
CA HIS A 129 -11.46 22.09 -7.86
C HIS A 129 -12.46 21.07 -8.42
N PHE A 130 -13.14 20.31 -7.55
CA PHE A 130 -14.17 19.34 -7.93
C PHE A 130 -15.46 20.06 -8.38
N ALA A 131 -15.85 21.11 -7.68
CA ALA A 131 -17.02 21.91 -8.01
C ALA A 131 -16.89 22.63 -9.37
N MET A 132 -15.67 22.98 -9.79
CA MET A 132 -15.41 23.64 -11.05
C MET A 132 -15.53 22.69 -12.25
N LYS A 133 -15.16 21.42 -12.11
CA LYS A 133 -15.34 20.38 -13.14
C LYS A 133 -16.79 19.99 -13.38
N LEU A 134 -17.64 20.00 -12.34
CA LEU A 134 -19.06 19.67 -12.46
C LEU A 134 -19.89 20.76 -13.20
N LYS A 135 -19.37 22.00 -13.34
CA LYS A 135 -20.02 23.08 -14.08
C LYS A 135 -19.73 23.09 -15.59
N THR A 136 -18.87 22.19 -16.06
CA THR A 136 -18.41 22.16 -17.45
C THR A 136 -19.02 20.99 -18.27
N TYR A 137 -19.97 20.25 -17.70
CA TYR A 137 -20.76 19.20 -18.38
C TYR A 137 -22.22 19.53 -18.38
#